data_cee2b5c448c795af4c71ca7c551cb3e3
#
_entry.id   cee2b5c448c795af4c71ca7c551cb3e3
#
_cell.length_a   1.000
_cell.length_b   1.000
_cell.length_c   1.000
_cell.angle_alpha   90.00
_cell.angle_beta   90.00
_cell.angle_gamma   90.00
#
_symmetry.space_group_name_H-M   'P 1'
#
loop_
_entity.id
_entity.type
_entity.pdbx_description
1 polymer ?
#
loop_
_entity_poly.entity_id
_entity_poly.type
_entity_poly.pdbx_seq_one_letter_code
_entity_poly.pdbx_strand_id
1 'polypeptide(L)'
;MATRNPGMINPTNRVSAPLPRRRFVEVLLGSGFLATAIAFIYPVFRYLIPPKASDLGSDSVVAGHVGELKPNSGKIFRFGSRPGLLILTANGEYRAMSATCTHLSCTVQYRADLHEVWCACHNGMYDLNGRNISGPPPRPLESYEVQVRGDQIFVRRRREA
;
A
#
# COMPACT_ATOMS: atom_id res chain seq x y z
N MET A 1 -17.20 -28.63 80.30
CA MET A 1 -16.10 -28.56 79.26
C MET A 1 -16.67 -27.96 77.99
N ALA A 2 -16.42 -26.70 77.72
CA ALA A 2 -16.92 -25.99 76.51
C ALA A 2 -15.71 -25.90 75.54
N THR A 3 -15.79 -26.57 74.42
CA THR A 3 -14.80 -26.50 73.33
C THR A 3 -15.02 -25.22 72.51
N ARG A 4 -14.02 -24.35 72.58
CA ARG A 4 -13.98 -23.07 71.83
C ARG A 4 -13.59 -23.36 70.39
N ASN A 5 -14.49 -23.11 69.47
CA ASN A 5 -14.28 -23.28 68.04
C ASN A 5 -13.36 -22.11 67.52
N PRO A 6 -12.21 -22.37 66.88
CA PRO A 6 -11.39 -21.31 66.31
C PRO A 6 -12.07 -20.78 65.05
N GLY A 7 -12.29 -19.46 65.02
CA GLY A 7 -13.03 -18.75 64.01
C GLY A 7 -12.46 -19.00 62.58
N MET A 8 -13.41 -19.35 61.70
CA MET A 8 -13.18 -19.33 60.25
C MET A 8 -12.81 -17.94 59.77
N ILE A 9 -11.60 -17.78 59.31
CA ILE A 9 -11.14 -16.53 58.63
C ILE A 9 -11.82 -16.50 57.25
N ASN A 10 -12.76 -15.58 57.12
CA ASN A 10 -13.46 -15.35 55.84
C ASN A 10 -12.49 -14.68 54.83
N PRO A 11 -12.12 -15.33 53.68
CA PRO A 11 -11.10 -14.83 52.76
C PRO A 11 -11.60 -13.70 51.85
N THR A 12 -12.88 -13.26 52.01
CA THR A 12 -13.50 -12.31 51.05
C THR A 12 -13.38 -10.83 51.44
N ASN A 13 -12.75 -10.49 52.55
CA ASN A 13 -12.60 -9.09 52.97
C ASN A 13 -11.18 -8.57 52.81
N ARG A 14 -10.62 -8.65 51.61
CA ARG A 14 -9.46 -7.82 51.25
C ARG A 14 -9.96 -6.44 50.89
N VAL A 15 -10.27 -5.64 51.86
CA VAL A 15 -10.34 -4.19 51.68
C VAL A 15 -8.95 -3.75 51.25
N SER A 16 -8.79 -3.40 49.98
CA SER A 16 -7.55 -2.85 49.45
C SER A 16 -7.27 -1.55 50.23
N ALA A 17 -6.22 -1.58 51.05
CA ALA A 17 -5.77 -0.40 51.80
C ALA A 17 -5.55 0.77 50.83
N PRO A 18 -6.03 1.99 51.13
CA PRO A 18 -5.82 3.14 50.28
C PRO A 18 -4.32 3.36 50.04
N LEU A 19 -3.96 3.52 48.79
CA LEU A 19 -2.53 3.79 48.41
C LEU A 19 -2.07 5.05 49.14
N PRO A 20 -0.89 5.04 49.83
CA PRO A 20 -0.32 6.24 50.41
C PRO A 20 -0.10 7.28 49.32
N ARG A 21 -0.40 8.55 49.60
CA ARG A 21 -0.32 9.68 48.66
C ARG A 21 0.97 9.68 47.83
N ARG A 22 2.09 9.38 48.48
CA ARG A 22 3.40 9.28 47.81
C ARG A 22 3.43 8.23 46.72
N ARG A 23 2.97 7.02 46.97
CA ARG A 23 2.89 5.94 45.96
C ARG A 23 1.93 6.24 44.83
N PHE A 24 0.83 6.91 45.12
CA PHE A 24 -0.09 7.38 44.11
C PHE A 24 0.58 8.33 43.13
N VAL A 25 1.32 9.33 43.63
CA VAL A 25 2.05 10.28 42.79
C VAL A 25 3.16 9.59 42.00
N GLU A 26 3.92 8.68 42.63
CA GLU A 26 4.97 7.91 41.95
C GLU A 26 4.41 7.05 40.80
N VAL A 27 3.30 6.40 41.01
CA VAL A 27 2.62 5.60 39.94
C VAL A 27 2.10 6.51 38.83
N LEU A 28 1.51 7.64 39.18
CA LEU A 28 0.95 8.58 38.20
C LEU A 28 2.08 9.22 37.36
N LEU A 29 3.19 9.62 37.96
CA LEU A 29 4.35 10.15 37.24
C LEU A 29 5.06 9.09 36.41
N GLY A 30 5.21 7.85 36.94
CA GLY A 30 5.81 6.74 36.24
C GLY A 30 4.98 6.29 35.03
N SER A 31 3.67 6.19 35.18
CA SER A 31 2.76 5.85 34.07
C SER A 31 2.73 6.95 33.01
N GLY A 32 2.71 8.22 33.42
CA GLY A 32 2.79 9.37 32.52
C GLY A 32 4.07 9.39 31.71
N PHE A 33 5.23 9.17 32.37
CA PHE A 33 6.51 9.06 31.68
C PHE A 33 6.55 7.89 30.68
N LEU A 34 6.07 6.71 31.11
CA LEU A 34 6.03 5.53 30.25
C LEU A 34 5.12 5.75 29.02
N ALA A 35 3.93 6.32 29.23
CA ALA A 35 3.00 6.63 28.14
C ALA A 35 3.62 7.63 27.15
N THR A 36 4.31 8.66 27.65
CA THR A 36 5.02 9.64 26.82
C THR A 36 6.14 8.99 26.04
N ALA A 37 6.96 8.14 26.69
CA ALA A 37 8.04 7.43 26.02
C ALA A 37 7.50 6.52 24.88
N ILE A 38 6.42 5.77 25.13
CA ILE A 38 5.78 4.94 24.11
C ILE A 38 5.24 5.80 22.95
N ALA A 39 4.60 6.94 23.26
CA ALA A 39 4.05 7.83 22.25
C ALA A 39 5.13 8.41 21.30
N PHE A 40 6.34 8.64 21.79
CA PHE A 40 7.46 9.08 20.94
C PHE A 40 8.19 7.92 20.25
N ILE A 41 8.42 6.82 20.94
CA ILE A 41 9.20 5.70 20.42
C ILE A 41 8.39 4.90 19.39
N TYR A 42 7.11 4.67 19.62
CA TYR A 42 6.26 3.89 18.72
C TYR A 42 6.23 4.39 17.27
N PRO A 43 5.98 5.68 16.97
CA PRO A 43 5.99 6.16 15.60
C PRO A 43 7.37 6.07 14.94
N VAL A 44 8.46 6.24 15.71
CA VAL A 44 9.82 6.06 15.19
C VAL A 44 10.05 4.62 14.74
N PHE A 45 9.73 3.65 15.59
CA PHE A 45 9.83 2.23 15.20
C PHE A 45 8.90 1.88 14.04
N ARG A 46 7.69 2.42 14.02
CA ARG A 46 6.73 2.20 12.94
C ARG A 46 7.21 2.77 11.60
N TYR A 47 7.95 3.87 11.64
CA TYR A 47 8.56 4.46 10.46
C TYR A 47 9.79 3.68 9.98
N LEU A 48 10.63 3.20 10.90
CA LEU A 48 11.86 2.45 10.59
C LEU A 48 11.60 1.02 10.16
N ILE A 49 10.49 0.41 10.60
CA ILE A 49 10.10 -0.95 10.15
C ILE A 49 9.22 -0.80 8.92
N PRO A 50 9.75 -1.03 7.71
CA PRO A 50 8.93 -0.95 6.50
C PRO A 50 7.80 -1.98 6.59
N PRO A 51 6.59 -1.65 6.10
CA PRO A 51 5.52 -2.63 6.02
C PRO A 51 6.02 -3.81 5.21
N LYS A 52 5.70 -5.03 5.65
CA LYS A 52 6.03 -6.24 4.88
C LYS A 52 5.47 -6.06 3.49
N ALA A 53 6.35 -5.94 2.52
CA ALA A 53 6.00 -5.89 1.11
C ALA A 53 5.55 -7.29 0.67
N SER A 54 4.40 -7.74 1.17
CA SER A 54 3.77 -9.00 0.77
C SER A 54 3.42 -9.04 -0.72
N ASP A 55 3.49 -7.89 -1.38
CA ASP A 55 3.16 -7.75 -2.81
C ASP A 55 4.38 -7.49 -3.72
N LEU A 56 5.60 -7.39 -3.15
CA LEU A 56 6.81 -7.17 -3.96
C LEU A 56 7.31 -8.42 -4.69
N GLY A 57 6.70 -9.59 -4.44
CA GLY A 57 7.12 -10.87 -4.99
C GLY A 57 6.15 -11.51 -5.97
N SER A 58 4.97 -10.97 -6.21
CA SER A 58 4.09 -11.52 -7.24
C SER A 58 4.52 -10.96 -8.61
N ASP A 59 5.15 -11.81 -9.42
CA ASP A 59 5.47 -11.51 -10.83
C ASP A 59 4.21 -11.14 -11.64
N SER A 60 3.01 -11.30 -11.08
CA SER A 60 1.72 -11.09 -11.73
C SER A 60 0.68 -10.52 -10.77
N VAL A 61 -0.07 -9.52 -11.20
CA VAL A 61 -1.17 -8.89 -10.46
C VAL A 61 -2.43 -8.86 -11.30
N VAL A 62 -3.60 -8.86 -10.64
CA VAL A 62 -4.88 -8.61 -11.30
C VAL A 62 -5.01 -7.10 -11.53
N ALA A 63 -5.00 -6.68 -12.78
CA ALA A 63 -5.11 -5.27 -13.16
C ALA A 63 -6.58 -4.80 -13.35
N GLY A 64 -7.50 -5.73 -13.55
CA GLY A 64 -8.92 -5.46 -13.71
C GLY A 64 -9.73 -6.66 -14.20
N HIS A 65 -10.98 -6.40 -14.57
CA HIS A 65 -11.91 -7.37 -15.09
C HIS A 65 -12.25 -7.11 -16.56
N VAL A 66 -12.59 -8.17 -17.27
CA VAL A 66 -13.05 -8.06 -18.67
C VAL A 66 -14.37 -7.28 -18.69
N GLY A 67 -14.47 -6.30 -19.59
CA GLY A 67 -15.66 -5.43 -19.69
C GLY A 67 -15.66 -4.24 -18.74
N GLU A 68 -14.69 -4.12 -17.82
CA GLU A 68 -14.55 -2.95 -16.93
C GLU A 68 -14.13 -1.68 -17.69
N LEU A 69 -13.26 -1.85 -18.68
CA LEU A 69 -12.79 -0.75 -19.54
C LEU A 69 -13.64 -0.65 -20.81
N LYS A 70 -13.95 0.57 -21.18
CA LYS A 70 -14.54 0.87 -22.51
C LYS A 70 -13.44 0.77 -23.59
N PRO A 71 -13.76 0.38 -24.81
CA PRO A 71 -12.81 0.53 -25.93
C PRO A 71 -12.25 1.93 -26.00
N ASN A 72 -10.98 2.06 -26.34
CA ASN A 72 -10.24 3.31 -26.40
C ASN A 72 -10.17 4.03 -25.03
N SER A 73 -9.94 3.29 -23.97
CA SER A 73 -9.79 3.87 -22.61
C SER A 73 -8.64 3.22 -21.85
N GLY A 74 -8.18 3.91 -20.79
CA GLY A 74 -7.13 3.40 -19.91
C GLY A 74 -7.45 3.65 -18.45
N LYS A 75 -6.90 2.81 -17.57
CA LYS A 75 -6.96 2.99 -16.12
C LYS A 75 -5.62 2.74 -15.47
N ILE A 76 -5.39 3.41 -14.36
CA ILE A 76 -4.24 3.15 -13.49
C ILE A 76 -4.60 2.00 -12.54
N PHE A 77 -3.68 1.06 -12.40
CA PHE A 77 -3.76 -0.01 -11.41
C PHE A 77 -2.47 -0.07 -10.58
N ARG A 78 -2.49 -0.81 -9.50
CA ARG A 78 -1.32 -0.97 -8.63
C ARG A 78 -0.53 -2.21 -9.04
N PHE A 79 0.74 -2.02 -9.43
CA PHE A 79 1.68 -3.09 -9.72
C PHE A 79 2.79 -3.11 -8.64
N GLY A 80 2.59 -3.91 -7.59
CA GLY A 80 3.45 -3.88 -6.42
C GLY A 80 3.45 -2.50 -5.75
N SER A 81 4.61 -1.86 -5.67
CA SER A 81 4.78 -0.51 -5.10
C SER A 81 4.64 0.61 -6.13
N ARG A 82 4.47 0.31 -7.42
CA ARG A 82 4.44 1.30 -8.51
C ARG A 82 3.08 1.33 -9.20
N PRO A 83 2.70 2.46 -9.82
CA PRO A 83 1.52 2.51 -10.66
C PRO A 83 1.78 1.84 -12.01
N GLY A 84 0.81 1.05 -12.48
CA GLY A 84 0.72 0.52 -13.84
C GLY A 84 -0.42 1.17 -14.59
N LEU A 85 -0.33 1.24 -15.90
CA LEU A 85 -1.37 1.71 -16.81
C LEU A 85 -1.86 0.52 -17.64
N LEU A 86 -3.16 0.22 -17.55
CA LEU A 86 -3.85 -0.74 -18.39
C LEU A 86 -4.69 0.03 -19.41
N ILE A 87 -4.53 -0.31 -20.68
CA ILE A 87 -5.22 0.32 -21.81
C ILE A 87 -6.01 -0.75 -22.54
N LEU A 88 -7.28 -0.48 -22.84
CA LEU A 88 -8.06 -1.20 -23.86
C LEU A 88 -8.08 -0.34 -25.12
N THR A 89 -7.38 -0.76 -26.15
CA THR A 89 -7.30 -0.04 -27.44
C THR A 89 -8.65 -0.03 -28.14
N ALA A 90 -8.80 0.83 -29.14
CA ALA A 90 -10.01 0.87 -29.97
C ALA A 90 -10.28 -0.46 -30.68
N ASN A 91 -9.22 -1.24 -30.95
CA ASN A 91 -9.31 -2.56 -31.60
C ASN A 91 -9.62 -3.70 -30.63
N GLY A 92 -9.87 -3.40 -29.34
CA GLY A 92 -10.19 -4.40 -28.32
C GLY A 92 -8.96 -5.15 -27.74
N GLU A 93 -7.75 -4.68 -28.00
CA GLU A 93 -6.52 -5.27 -27.49
C GLU A 93 -6.13 -4.64 -26.12
N TYR A 94 -5.83 -5.48 -25.15
CA TYR A 94 -5.30 -5.01 -23.86
C TYR A 94 -3.80 -4.79 -23.94
N ARG A 95 -3.35 -3.63 -23.45
CA ARG A 95 -1.93 -3.28 -23.30
C ARG A 95 -1.67 -2.80 -21.87
N ALA A 96 -0.54 -3.16 -21.32
CA ALA A 96 -0.13 -2.71 -19.99
C ALA A 96 1.33 -2.27 -19.97
N MET A 97 1.60 -1.22 -19.19
CA MET A 97 2.93 -0.66 -19.02
C MET A 97 3.05 0.06 -17.69
N SER A 98 4.27 0.40 -17.32
CA SER A 98 4.51 1.26 -16.16
C SER A 98 3.85 2.62 -16.37
N ALA A 99 3.10 3.08 -15.37
CA ALA A 99 2.53 4.43 -15.40
C ALA A 99 3.49 5.49 -14.84
N THR A 100 4.77 5.16 -14.66
CA THR A 100 5.77 6.09 -14.15
C THR A 100 6.60 6.67 -15.28
N CYS A 101 6.47 7.98 -15.50
CA CYS A 101 7.25 8.72 -16.51
C CYS A 101 8.75 8.59 -16.25
N THR A 102 9.51 8.31 -17.29
CA THR A 102 10.97 8.09 -17.20
C THR A 102 11.78 9.38 -17.05
N HIS A 103 11.14 10.56 -17.12
CA HIS A 103 11.78 11.84 -16.85
C HIS A 103 11.92 12.09 -15.32
N LEU A 104 10.82 12.39 -14.64
CA LEU A 104 10.81 12.74 -13.21
C LEU A 104 9.72 11.97 -12.43
N SER A 105 9.43 10.75 -12.83
CA SER A 105 8.52 9.82 -12.12
C SER A 105 7.07 10.31 -11.94
N CYS A 106 6.61 11.27 -12.74
CA CYS A 106 5.20 11.67 -12.78
C CYS A 106 4.34 10.51 -13.28
N THR A 107 3.10 10.42 -12.84
CA THR A 107 2.15 9.43 -13.34
C THR A 107 1.67 9.83 -14.74
N VAL A 108 1.85 8.93 -15.72
CA VAL A 108 1.35 9.11 -17.08
C VAL A 108 -0.12 8.67 -17.18
N GLN A 109 -0.82 9.18 -18.19
CA GLN A 109 -2.23 8.90 -18.46
C GLN A 109 -2.44 8.56 -19.93
N TYR A 110 -3.46 7.74 -20.22
CA TYR A 110 -3.87 7.49 -21.59
C TYR A 110 -4.74 8.63 -22.12
N ARG A 111 -4.40 9.14 -23.29
CA ARG A 111 -5.17 10.16 -24.04
C ARG A 111 -5.90 9.47 -25.21
N ALA A 112 -7.20 9.25 -25.01
CA ALA A 112 -8.04 8.56 -25.99
C ALA A 112 -8.19 9.32 -27.31
N ASP A 113 -8.11 10.64 -27.27
CA ASP A 113 -8.18 11.53 -28.43
C ASP A 113 -6.94 11.47 -29.33
N LEU A 114 -5.79 11.18 -28.73
CA LEU A 114 -4.50 11.08 -29.45
C LEU A 114 -4.07 9.62 -29.69
N HIS A 115 -4.72 8.66 -29.02
CA HIS A 115 -4.28 7.25 -28.92
C HIS A 115 -2.85 7.09 -28.41
N GLU A 116 -2.45 7.95 -27.47
CA GLU A 116 -1.10 8.05 -26.93
C GLU A 116 -1.10 8.08 -25.40
N VAL A 117 0.05 7.80 -24.81
CA VAL A 117 0.27 7.95 -23.38
C VAL A 117 0.99 9.24 -23.10
N TRP A 118 0.41 10.07 -22.26
CA TRP A 118 0.84 11.42 -21.99
C TRP A 118 1.25 11.66 -20.55
N CYS A 119 2.33 12.41 -20.36
CA CYS A 119 2.79 12.92 -19.08
C CYS A 119 2.52 14.41 -18.98
N ALA A 120 1.58 14.80 -18.09
CA ALA A 120 1.17 16.20 -17.92
C ALA A 120 2.27 17.11 -17.36
N CYS A 121 3.28 16.56 -16.65
CA CYS A 121 4.30 17.37 -15.98
C CYS A 121 5.16 18.18 -16.97
N HIS A 122 5.63 17.55 -18.04
CA HIS A 122 6.52 18.19 -19.01
C HIS A 122 6.18 17.80 -20.45
N ASN A 123 4.92 17.46 -20.69
CA ASN A 123 4.38 17.13 -22.00
C ASN A 123 5.14 15.99 -22.72
N GLY A 124 5.62 15.00 -21.94
CA GLY A 124 6.20 13.80 -22.50
C GLY A 124 5.14 12.90 -23.14
N MET A 125 5.41 12.40 -24.35
CA MET A 125 4.48 11.54 -25.10
C MET A 125 5.11 10.19 -25.39
N TYR A 126 4.27 9.13 -25.31
CA TYR A 126 4.67 7.76 -25.63
C TYR A 126 3.60 7.09 -26.47
N ASP A 127 4.02 6.18 -27.34
CA ASP A 127 3.11 5.33 -28.11
C ASP A 127 2.46 4.24 -27.23
N LEU A 128 1.55 3.45 -27.82
CA LEU A 128 0.90 2.34 -27.15
C LEU A 128 1.84 1.16 -26.79
N ASN A 129 3.08 1.19 -27.25
CA ASN A 129 4.12 0.24 -26.88
C ASN A 129 5.07 0.81 -25.81
N GLY A 130 4.79 2.03 -25.32
CA GLY A 130 5.61 2.71 -24.33
C GLY A 130 6.86 3.41 -24.90
N ARG A 131 7.06 3.47 -26.23
CA ARG A 131 8.20 4.17 -26.85
C ARG A 131 7.99 5.66 -26.82
N ASN A 132 9.06 6.40 -26.59
CA ASN A 132 9.02 7.86 -26.61
C ASN A 132 8.67 8.37 -28.01
N ILE A 133 7.70 9.27 -28.10
CA ILE A 133 7.34 9.99 -29.31
C ILE A 133 7.91 11.40 -29.27
N SER A 134 7.72 12.09 -28.14
CA SER A 134 8.19 13.46 -27.95
C SER A 134 8.36 13.84 -26.48
N GLY A 135 9.03 14.96 -26.24
CA GLY A 135 9.26 15.53 -24.92
C GLY A 135 10.57 15.04 -24.26
N PRO A 136 10.77 15.42 -22.99
CA PRO A 136 12.02 15.17 -22.28
C PRO A 136 12.27 13.74 -21.76
N PRO A 137 11.33 12.77 -21.75
CA PRO A 137 11.61 11.44 -21.22
C PRO A 137 12.75 10.74 -21.97
N PRO A 138 13.81 10.24 -21.27
CA PRO A 138 15.00 9.70 -21.92
C PRO A 138 14.86 8.23 -22.34
N ARG A 139 13.86 7.51 -21.85
CA ARG A 139 13.69 6.06 -22.04
C ARG A 139 12.23 5.71 -22.26
N PRO A 140 11.94 4.56 -22.93
CA PRO A 140 10.60 4.04 -23.03
C PRO A 140 10.03 3.66 -21.64
N LEU A 141 8.72 3.54 -21.55
CA LEU A 141 8.04 2.96 -20.41
C LEU A 141 8.25 1.45 -20.39
N GLU A 142 8.40 0.88 -19.20
CA GLU A 142 8.48 -0.57 -19.03
C GLU A 142 7.16 -1.21 -19.48
N SER A 143 7.19 -2.07 -20.50
CA SER A 143 6.03 -2.79 -20.99
C SER A 143 5.79 -4.04 -20.18
N TYR A 144 4.53 -4.32 -19.90
CA TYR A 144 4.08 -5.51 -19.17
C TYR A 144 3.35 -6.48 -20.10
N GLU A 145 3.39 -7.75 -19.77
CA GLU A 145 2.63 -8.78 -20.46
C GLU A 145 1.24 -8.89 -19.87
N VAL A 146 0.22 -8.94 -20.74
CA VAL A 146 -1.18 -9.06 -20.34
C VAL A 146 -1.68 -10.46 -20.68
N GLN A 147 -2.35 -11.10 -19.73
CA GLN A 147 -3.02 -12.39 -19.90
C GLN A 147 -4.45 -12.29 -19.37
N VAL A 148 -5.41 -12.60 -20.21
CA VAL A 148 -6.82 -12.71 -19.81
C VAL A 148 -7.10 -14.16 -19.41
N ARG A 149 -7.60 -14.36 -18.19
CA ARG A 149 -8.00 -15.66 -17.67
C ARG A 149 -9.40 -15.58 -17.11
N GLY A 150 -10.37 -16.16 -17.81
CA GLY A 150 -11.80 -16.02 -17.48
C GLY A 150 -12.20 -14.56 -17.49
N ASP A 151 -12.66 -14.04 -16.36
CA ASP A 151 -13.11 -12.66 -16.18
C ASP A 151 -11.98 -11.71 -15.75
N GLN A 152 -10.78 -12.20 -15.43
CA GLN A 152 -9.70 -11.40 -14.85
C GLN A 152 -8.60 -11.11 -15.86
N ILE A 153 -8.07 -9.88 -15.77
CA ILE A 153 -6.95 -9.40 -16.56
C ILE A 153 -5.71 -9.40 -15.67
N PHE A 154 -4.81 -10.34 -15.93
CA PHE A 154 -3.54 -10.47 -15.24
C PHE A 154 -2.47 -9.69 -15.99
N VAL A 155 -1.64 -8.98 -15.23
CA VAL A 155 -0.49 -8.25 -15.76
C VAL A 155 0.76 -8.75 -15.06
N ARG A 156 1.79 -9.08 -15.83
CA ARG A 156 3.09 -9.50 -15.31
C ARG A 156 4.23 -8.72 -15.96
N ARG A 157 5.35 -8.65 -15.24
CA ARG A 157 6.57 -8.08 -15.80
C ARG A 157 7.08 -8.98 -16.93
N ARG A 158 7.45 -8.37 -18.06
CA ARG A 158 8.12 -9.11 -19.13
C ARG A 158 9.50 -9.51 -18.62
N ARG A 159 9.81 -10.81 -18.62
CA ARG A 159 11.17 -11.28 -18.41
C ARG A 159 11.92 -11.06 -19.73
N GLU A 160 12.91 -10.19 -19.70
CA GLU A 160 13.89 -10.15 -20.79
C GLU A 160 14.70 -11.45 -20.72
N ALA A 161 14.74 -12.19 -21.83
CA ALA A 161 15.50 -13.42 -21.97
C ALA A 161 16.97 -13.11 -22.25
#